data_e299530b1e6e72d87e68bbf762f2d640
#
_entry.id   e299530b1e6e72d87e68bbf762f2d640
#
_cell.length_a   1.000
_cell.length_b   1.000
_cell.length_c   1.000
_cell.angle_alpha   90.00
_cell.angle_beta   90.00
_cell.angle_gamma   90.00
#
_symmetry.space_group_name_H-M   'P 1'
#
loop_
_entity.id
_entity.type
_entity.pdbx_description
1 polymer ?
#
loop_
_entity_poly.entity_id
_entity_poly.type
_entity_poly.pdbx_seq_one_letter_code
_entity_poly.pdbx_strand_id
1 'polypeptide(L)'
;MRHFVSNLENYLNRDLALLRKGDAISVKLHPNLIARGWTGGTFVRWVDDGTGDHAVDLANGLAAGYIPFGSDETGDRYTSIAGQNQRYGYATMCFGGAFFYTKIYERETYQSRNGGPTAYLTYQANQPMYVSENGILTCEDESDPAVNPGGLFPDGNPIYVRFNPIGVCVVTPSTNTNNYIGIQTMM
;
A
#
# COMPACT_ATOMS: atom_id res chain seq x y z
N MET A 1 23.78 -1.57 10.59
CA MET A 1 23.00 -2.03 9.43
C MET A 1 22.86 -3.55 9.34
N ARG A 2 23.91 -4.37 9.61
CA ARG A 2 23.81 -5.85 9.56
C ARG A 2 22.86 -6.48 10.61
N HIS A 3 22.70 -5.89 11.79
CA HIS A 3 21.75 -6.39 12.81
C HIS A 3 20.27 -6.20 12.46
N PHE A 4 19.97 -5.27 11.57
CA PHE A 4 18.60 -5.02 11.13
C PHE A 4 18.10 -6.11 10.18
N VAL A 5 18.99 -6.60 9.30
CA VAL A 5 18.64 -7.63 8.30
C VAL A 5 18.44 -9.00 8.96
N SER A 6 19.24 -9.35 9.98
CA SER A 6 19.13 -10.65 10.67
C SER A 6 17.84 -10.80 11.50
N ASN A 7 17.29 -9.69 12.01
CA ASN A 7 15.99 -9.72 12.68
C ASN A 7 14.81 -9.78 11.70
N LEU A 8 14.99 -9.30 10.48
CA LEU A 8 13.99 -9.44 9.42
C LEU A 8 13.80 -10.90 8.99
N GLU A 9 14.84 -11.73 9.03
CA GLU A 9 14.73 -13.15 8.63
C GLU A 9 13.70 -13.93 9.46
N ASN A 10 13.45 -13.56 10.70
CA ASN A 10 12.43 -14.15 11.55
C ASN A 10 10.99 -13.67 11.22
N TYR A 11 10.85 -12.62 10.39
CA TYR A 11 9.57 -12.11 9.89
C TYR A 11 9.34 -12.44 8.40
N LEU A 12 10.26 -13.14 7.77
CA LEU A 12 10.43 -13.29 6.32
C LEU A 12 9.41 -14.18 5.61
N ASN A 13 8.41 -14.69 6.29
CA ASN A 13 7.27 -15.34 5.62
C ASN A 13 6.11 -14.38 5.32
N ARG A 14 6.31 -13.07 5.51
CA ARG A 14 5.28 -12.05 5.31
C ARG A 14 5.69 -11.06 4.25
N ASP A 15 4.72 -10.60 3.48
CA ASP A 15 4.94 -9.57 2.48
C ASP A 15 5.18 -8.18 3.08
N LEU A 16 4.88 -8.01 4.37
CA LEU A 16 5.11 -6.78 5.12
C LEU A 16 5.77 -7.07 6.47
N ALA A 17 6.85 -6.34 6.76
CA ALA A 17 7.52 -6.32 8.05
C ALA A 17 7.43 -4.92 8.67
N LEU A 18 6.57 -4.77 9.66
CA LEU A 18 6.28 -3.50 10.32
C LEU A 18 7.27 -3.23 11.45
N LEU A 19 8.09 -2.19 11.32
CA LEU A 19 9.05 -1.76 12.34
C LEU A 19 8.48 -0.70 13.28
N ARG A 20 7.69 0.23 12.74
CA ARG A 20 6.95 1.23 13.48
C ARG A 20 5.57 1.35 12.88
N LYS A 21 4.55 1.15 13.70
CA LYS A 21 3.18 1.07 13.24
C LYS A 21 2.57 2.42 12.83
N GLY A 22 3.00 3.52 13.40
CA GLY A 22 2.24 4.77 13.32
C GLY A 22 0.93 4.72 14.12
N ASP A 23 0.03 5.63 13.85
CA ASP A 23 -1.31 5.64 14.42
C ASP A 23 -2.20 4.60 13.74
N ALA A 24 -3.21 4.12 14.45
CA ALA A 24 -4.11 3.10 13.92
C ALA A 24 -5.54 3.27 14.43
N ILE A 25 -6.48 3.01 13.54
CA ILE A 25 -7.91 3.00 13.84
C ILE A 25 -8.58 1.75 13.27
N SER A 26 -9.70 1.37 13.86
CA SER A 26 -10.60 0.38 13.25
C SER A 26 -11.45 1.06 12.18
N VAL A 27 -11.50 0.48 10.98
CA VAL A 27 -12.25 1.02 9.85
C VAL A 27 -13.19 -0.03 9.28
N LYS A 28 -14.36 0.40 8.81
CA LYS A 28 -15.30 -0.43 8.07
C LYS A 28 -14.74 -0.69 6.68
N LEU A 29 -14.82 -1.93 6.20
CA LEU A 29 -14.38 -2.31 4.87
C LEU A 29 -15.55 -2.18 3.88
N HIS A 30 -15.29 -1.60 2.72
CA HIS A 30 -16.25 -1.59 1.64
C HIS A 30 -16.49 -3.02 1.10
N PRO A 31 -17.73 -3.39 0.74
CA PRO A 31 -18.04 -4.73 0.23
C PRO A 31 -17.15 -5.16 -0.96
N ASN A 32 -16.77 -4.25 -1.83
CA ASN A 32 -15.88 -4.54 -2.96
C ASN A 32 -14.49 -4.99 -2.51
N LEU A 33 -13.93 -4.34 -1.47
CA LEU A 33 -12.64 -4.73 -0.91
C LEU A 33 -12.71 -6.11 -0.26
N ILE A 34 -13.80 -6.39 0.47
CA ILE A 34 -14.05 -7.70 1.09
C ILE A 34 -14.12 -8.80 0.02
N ALA A 35 -14.89 -8.56 -1.06
CA ALA A 35 -15.06 -9.53 -2.14
C ALA A 35 -13.77 -9.78 -2.94
N ARG A 36 -12.95 -8.76 -3.11
CA ARG A 36 -11.65 -8.84 -3.80
C ARG A 36 -10.59 -9.54 -2.96
N GLY A 37 -10.62 -9.37 -1.65
CA GLY A 37 -9.49 -9.65 -0.76
C GLY A 37 -8.37 -8.59 -0.90
N TRP A 38 -7.40 -8.65 0.01
CA TRP A 38 -6.23 -7.76 0.03
C TRP A 38 -5.05 -8.47 0.69
N THR A 39 -3.85 -8.00 0.40
CA THR A 39 -2.61 -8.43 1.07
C THR A 39 -2.19 -7.42 2.14
N GLY A 40 -1.41 -7.86 3.12
CA GLY A 40 -0.84 -6.96 4.12
C GLY A 40 0.06 -5.90 3.45
N GLY A 41 -0.15 -4.64 3.78
CA GLY A 41 0.51 -3.49 3.15
C GLY A 41 -0.29 -2.84 2.02
N THR A 42 -1.49 -3.32 1.73
CA THR A 42 -2.41 -2.66 0.79
C THR A 42 -2.84 -1.29 1.32
N PHE A 43 -2.74 -0.27 0.48
CA PHE A 43 -3.22 1.07 0.77
C PHE A 43 -4.70 1.20 0.45
N VAL A 44 -5.39 1.96 1.29
CA VAL A 44 -6.84 2.18 1.20
C VAL A 44 -7.19 3.66 1.26
N ARG A 45 -8.35 4.00 0.72
CA ARG A 45 -8.95 5.34 0.75
C ARG A 45 -10.34 5.30 1.36
N TRP A 46 -10.80 6.44 1.86
CA TRP A 46 -12.19 6.59 2.29
C TRP A 46 -13.13 6.61 1.09
N VAL A 47 -14.24 5.91 1.23
CA VAL A 47 -15.33 5.89 0.25
C VAL A 47 -16.68 5.92 0.99
N ASP A 48 -17.74 6.34 0.29
CA ASP A 48 -19.10 6.11 0.71
C ASP A 48 -19.46 4.63 0.43
N ASP A 49 -20.06 3.95 1.39
CA ASP A 49 -20.47 2.54 1.23
C ASP A 49 -21.86 2.37 0.58
N GLY A 50 -22.46 3.46 0.12
CA GLY A 50 -23.79 3.50 -0.48
C GLY A 50 -24.93 3.57 0.54
N THR A 51 -24.63 3.56 1.84
CA THR A 51 -25.63 3.70 2.92
C THR A 51 -25.54 5.05 3.63
N GLY A 52 -24.58 5.89 3.23
CA GLY A 52 -24.26 7.16 3.89
C GLY A 52 -23.20 7.02 4.99
N ASP A 53 -22.71 5.80 5.23
CA ASP A 53 -21.58 5.55 6.11
C ASP A 53 -20.25 5.61 5.34
N HIS A 54 -19.16 5.89 6.07
CA HIS A 54 -17.82 5.84 5.53
C HIS A 54 -17.21 4.45 5.70
N ALA A 55 -16.67 3.94 4.61
CA ALA A 55 -15.88 2.71 4.58
C ALA A 55 -14.53 2.97 3.91
N VAL A 56 -13.64 1.99 3.92
CA VAL A 56 -12.40 2.05 3.15
C VAL A 56 -12.44 1.04 2.01
N ASP A 57 -11.97 1.46 0.86
CA ASP A 57 -11.76 0.62 -0.32
C ASP A 57 -10.32 0.79 -0.80
N LEU A 58 -9.93 0.01 -1.80
CA LEU A 58 -8.61 0.07 -2.39
C LEU A 58 -8.27 1.51 -2.80
N ALA A 59 -7.08 1.95 -2.45
CA ALA A 59 -6.56 3.22 -2.93
C ALA A 59 -6.32 3.15 -4.45
N ASN A 60 -6.45 4.29 -5.11
CA ASN A 60 -6.24 4.46 -6.55
C ASN A 60 -5.41 5.72 -6.80
N GLY A 61 -4.28 5.84 -6.12
CA GLY A 61 -3.44 7.04 -6.13
C GLY A 61 -3.65 7.93 -4.90
N LEU A 62 -4.88 8.06 -4.41
CA LEU A 62 -5.19 8.72 -3.14
C LEU A 62 -5.29 7.68 -2.04
N ALA A 63 -4.55 7.85 -0.96
CA ALA A 63 -4.54 6.95 0.19
C ALA A 63 -4.86 7.69 1.49
N ALA A 64 -5.60 7.02 2.37
CA ALA A 64 -5.86 7.47 3.74
C ALA A 64 -4.99 6.72 4.76
N GLY A 65 -4.54 5.53 4.40
CA GLY A 65 -3.70 4.67 5.22
C GLY A 65 -3.44 3.33 4.54
N TYR A 66 -2.90 2.39 5.28
CA TYR A 66 -2.65 1.03 4.81
C TYR A 66 -3.20 0.00 5.80
N ILE A 67 -3.58 -1.18 5.31
CA ILE A 67 -4.00 -2.29 6.15
C ILE A 67 -2.79 -3.22 6.33
N PRO A 68 -2.27 -3.40 7.56
CA PRO A 68 -1.05 -4.15 7.79
C PRO A 68 -1.20 -5.67 7.63
N PHE A 69 -2.45 -6.19 7.67
CA PHE A 69 -2.73 -7.63 7.62
C PHE A 69 -3.60 -7.97 6.42
N GLY A 70 -3.25 -9.05 5.70
CA GLY A 70 -4.03 -9.55 4.57
C GLY A 70 -5.35 -10.21 5.00
N SER A 71 -6.26 -10.34 4.03
CA SER A 71 -7.58 -10.97 4.24
C SER A 71 -7.52 -12.45 4.59
N ASP A 72 -6.45 -13.12 4.20
CA ASP A 72 -6.16 -14.55 4.41
C ASP A 72 -5.21 -14.82 5.58
N GLU A 73 -4.66 -13.79 6.20
CA GLU A 73 -3.81 -13.92 7.39
C GLU A 73 -4.65 -14.30 8.63
N THR A 74 -5.04 -15.57 8.67
CA THR A 74 -5.73 -16.14 9.82
C THR A 74 -4.72 -16.77 10.76
N GLY A 75 -4.65 -16.29 11.99
CA GLY A 75 -4.04 -17.05 13.09
C GLY A 75 -2.74 -16.52 13.67
N ASP A 76 -2.34 -15.28 13.40
CA ASP A 76 -1.20 -14.70 14.09
C ASP A 76 -1.58 -14.05 15.43
N ARG A 77 -0.61 -14.02 16.36
CA ARG A 77 -0.77 -13.50 17.73
C ARG A 77 -1.25 -12.05 17.83
N TYR A 78 -1.11 -11.29 16.74
CA TYR A 78 -1.60 -9.92 16.61
C TYR A 78 -3.01 -9.83 16.03
N THR A 79 -3.55 -10.94 15.52
CA THR A 79 -4.80 -10.99 14.77
C THR A 79 -6.01 -11.40 15.59
N SER A 80 -5.89 -11.68 16.88
CA SER A 80 -7.07 -12.08 17.68
C SER A 80 -8.16 -10.99 17.65
N ILE A 81 -7.77 -9.72 17.64
CA ILE A 81 -8.70 -8.59 17.50
C ILE A 81 -8.90 -8.24 16.02
N ALA A 82 -7.83 -8.18 15.22
CA ALA A 82 -7.92 -7.85 13.79
C ALA A 82 -8.64 -8.95 12.99
N GLY A 83 -8.36 -10.24 13.24
CA GLY A 83 -9.03 -11.34 12.57
C GLY A 83 -10.52 -11.46 12.93
N GLN A 84 -10.92 -11.09 14.14
CA GLN A 84 -12.34 -11.00 14.49
C GLN A 84 -13.01 -9.83 13.76
N ASN A 85 -12.35 -8.69 13.68
CA ASN A 85 -12.87 -7.52 12.98
C ASN A 85 -13.04 -7.78 11.48
N GLN A 86 -12.12 -8.48 10.82
CA GLN A 86 -12.25 -8.85 9.40
C GLN A 86 -13.51 -9.68 9.14
N ARG A 87 -13.85 -10.62 10.02
CA ARG A 87 -15.09 -11.42 9.92
C ARG A 87 -16.36 -10.59 9.96
N TYR A 88 -16.30 -9.42 10.58
CA TYR A 88 -17.43 -8.48 10.70
C TYR A 88 -17.35 -7.31 9.71
N GLY A 89 -16.46 -7.37 8.73
CA GLY A 89 -16.31 -6.29 7.76
C GLY A 89 -15.50 -5.10 8.26
N TYR A 90 -14.61 -5.29 9.22
CA TYR A 90 -13.72 -4.27 9.76
C TYR A 90 -12.27 -4.70 9.66
N ALA A 91 -11.36 -3.73 9.55
CA ALA A 91 -9.91 -3.94 9.62
C ALA A 91 -9.23 -2.83 10.42
N THR A 92 -7.98 -3.08 10.80
CA THR A 92 -7.12 -2.02 11.34
C THR A 92 -6.45 -1.30 10.18
N MET A 93 -6.70 0.00 10.04
CA MET A 93 -5.97 0.89 9.15
C MET A 93 -4.89 1.62 9.95
N CYS A 94 -3.67 1.62 9.45
CA CYS A 94 -2.55 2.36 10.00
C CYS A 94 -2.25 3.58 9.12
N PHE A 95 -1.84 4.69 9.76
CA PHE A 95 -1.47 5.94 9.10
C PHE A 95 -0.41 6.68 9.93
N GLY A 96 0.20 7.72 9.33
CA GLY A 96 1.15 8.60 10.01
C GLY A 96 2.43 7.91 10.48
N GLY A 97 3.59 8.43 10.11
CA GLY A 97 4.88 8.12 10.72
C GLY A 97 5.28 6.64 10.83
N ALA A 98 4.70 5.76 10.02
CA ALA A 98 5.04 4.34 10.00
C ALA A 98 6.39 4.10 9.32
N PHE A 99 7.06 3.05 9.73
CA PHE A 99 8.26 2.54 9.08
C PHE A 99 8.13 1.03 8.89
N PHE A 100 8.11 0.59 7.64
CA PHE A 100 7.95 -0.82 7.33
C PHE A 100 8.71 -1.25 6.07
N TYR A 101 8.90 -2.54 5.94
CA TYR A 101 9.39 -3.19 4.73
C TYR A 101 8.25 -3.99 4.10
N THR A 102 8.16 -3.94 2.76
CA THR A 102 7.15 -4.71 2.02
C THR A 102 7.72 -5.25 0.72
N LYS A 103 7.16 -6.36 0.25
CA LYS A 103 7.34 -6.89 -1.11
C LYS A 103 6.23 -6.45 -2.05
N ILE A 104 5.22 -5.75 -1.51
CA ILE A 104 4.04 -5.30 -2.24
C ILE A 104 4.32 -3.90 -2.78
N TYR A 105 4.83 -3.84 -3.98
CA TYR A 105 5.12 -2.60 -4.72
C TYR A 105 5.10 -2.87 -6.22
N GLU A 106 4.83 -1.83 -7.02
CA GLU A 106 4.86 -1.91 -8.47
C GLU A 106 6.29 -2.19 -8.96
N ARG A 107 6.40 -3.06 -9.94
CA ARG A 107 7.68 -3.37 -10.59
C ARG A 107 7.78 -2.74 -11.96
N GLU A 108 6.65 -2.53 -12.62
CA GLU A 108 6.55 -1.97 -13.95
C GLU A 108 6.05 -0.53 -13.89
N THR A 109 6.43 0.26 -14.87
CA THR A 109 5.93 1.64 -15.03
C THR A 109 4.43 1.64 -15.27
N TYR A 110 3.77 2.77 -14.97
CA TYR A 110 2.34 2.95 -15.25
C TYR A 110 2.01 2.63 -16.72
N GLN A 111 2.80 3.15 -17.65
CA GLN A 111 2.57 2.91 -19.08
C GLN A 111 2.72 1.43 -19.46
N SER A 112 3.71 0.71 -18.90
CA SER A 112 3.86 -0.73 -19.12
C SER A 112 2.64 -1.52 -18.64
N ARG A 113 2.14 -1.21 -17.45
CA ARG A 113 0.95 -1.85 -16.86
C ARG A 113 -0.33 -1.56 -17.66
N ASN A 114 -0.38 -0.45 -18.36
CA ASN A 114 -1.53 0.00 -19.15
C ASN A 114 -1.35 -0.21 -20.68
N GLY A 115 -0.64 -1.26 -21.09
CA GLY A 115 -0.52 -1.69 -22.47
C GLY A 115 0.59 -1.02 -23.28
N GLY A 116 1.44 -0.23 -22.67
CA GLY A 116 2.64 0.31 -23.29
C GLY A 116 3.79 -0.69 -23.36
N PRO A 117 4.96 -0.25 -23.86
CA PRO A 117 6.15 -1.10 -23.89
C PRO A 117 6.60 -1.51 -22.47
N THR A 118 7.06 -2.75 -22.32
CA THR A 118 7.56 -3.26 -21.03
C THR A 118 8.72 -2.40 -20.54
N ALA A 119 8.55 -1.80 -19.38
CA ALA A 119 9.55 -0.99 -18.69
C ALA A 119 9.42 -1.20 -17.17
N TYR A 120 10.57 -1.27 -16.50
CA TYR A 120 10.63 -1.55 -15.06
C TYR A 120 10.98 -0.30 -14.27
N LEU A 121 10.37 -0.19 -13.08
CA LEU A 121 10.67 0.87 -12.13
C LEU A 121 12.03 0.66 -11.46
N THR A 122 12.74 1.76 -11.26
CA THR A 122 13.98 1.79 -10.48
C THR A 122 13.77 2.64 -9.24
N TYR A 123 13.88 2.03 -8.07
CA TYR A 123 13.71 2.69 -6.80
C TYR A 123 15.03 3.23 -6.27
N GLN A 124 15.02 4.46 -5.75
CA GLN A 124 16.19 5.12 -5.19
C GLN A 124 15.94 5.54 -3.73
N ALA A 125 16.99 5.55 -2.92
CA ALA A 125 16.89 6.04 -1.55
C ALA A 125 16.51 7.52 -1.54
N ASN A 126 15.66 7.92 -0.59
CA ASN A 126 15.07 9.25 -0.44
C ASN A 126 14.11 9.68 -1.57
N GLN A 127 13.78 8.77 -2.49
CA GLN A 127 12.79 9.05 -3.52
C GLN A 127 11.39 9.14 -2.91
N PRO A 128 10.57 10.11 -3.34
CA PRO A 128 9.16 10.16 -2.96
C PRO A 128 8.43 8.88 -3.39
N MET A 129 7.54 8.41 -2.53
CA MET A 129 6.73 7.23 -2.77
C MET A 129 5.26 7.60 -2.82
N TYR A 130 4.55 7.02 -3.76
CA TYR A 130 3.14 7.22 -4.03
C TYR A 130 2.38 5.89 -3.90
N VAL A 131 1.08 5.95 -4.05
CA VAL A 131 0.23 4.77 -4.18
C VAL A 131 -0.25 4.67 -5.63
N SER A 132 -0.11 3.49 -6.21
CA SER A 132 -0.57 3.22 -7.57
C SER A 132 -2.09 3.07 -7.66
N GLU A 133 -2.59 2.98 -8.88
CA GLU A 133 -3.96 2.58 -9.20
C GLU A 133 -4.38 1.23 -8.58
N ASN A 134 -3.40 0.38 -8.24
CA ASN A 134 -3.62 -0.94 -7.64
C ASN A 134 -3.58 -0.93 -6.09
N GLY A 135 -3.47 0.25 -5.47
CA GLY A 135 -3.40 0.38 -4.01
C GLY A 135 -2.08 -0.11 -3.40
N ILE A 136 -1.00 -0.18 -4.18
CA ILE A 136 0.31 -0.60 -3.72
C ILE A 136 1.37 0.49 -3.98
N LEU A 137 2.56 0.31 -3.41
CA LEU A 137 3.63 1.31 -3.53
C LEU A 137 4.15 1.47 -4.94
N THR A 138 4.37 2.71 -5.34
CA THR A 138 5.06 3.08 -6.58
C THR A 138 5.96 4.30 -6.36
N CYS A 139 6.95 4.49 -7.21
CA CYS A 139 7.75 5.71 -7.25
C CYS A 139 7.28 6.68 -8.36
N GLU A 140 6.23 6.35 -9.09
CA GLU A 140 5.62 7.22 -10.08
C GLU A 140 4.44 7.98 -9.49
N ASP A 141 4.36 9.28 -9.77
CA ASP A 141 3.16 10.09 -9.55
C ASP A 141 2.20 9.86 -10.72
N GLU A 142 1.25 8.93 -10.57
CA GLU A 142 0.27 8.59 -11.61
C GLU A 142 -0.75 9.73 -11.88
N SER A 143 -0.70 10.81 -11.12
CA SER A 143 -1.40 12.05 -11.44
C SER A 143 -0.59 12.99 -12.36
N ASP A 144 0.68 12.65 -12.63
CA ASP A 144 1.49 13.43 -13.56
C ASP A 144 1.14 13.09 -15.02
N PRO A 145 0.77 14.07 -15.87
CA PRO A 145 0.53 13.84 -17.30
C PRO A 145 1.72 13.23 -18.05
N ALA A 146 2.94 13.36 -17.53
CA ALA A 146 4.11 12.72 -18.11
C ALA A 146 4.10 11.18 -17.85
N VAL A 147 3.49 10.75 -16.75
CA VAL A 147 3.34 9.33 -16.35
C VAL A 147 2.03 8.79 -16.92
N ASN A 148 0.93 9.49 -16.69
CA ASN A 148 -0.42 9.14 -17.14
C ASN A 148 -0.98 10.22 -18.10
N PRO A 149 -0.67 10.14 -19.40
CA PRO A 149 -1.13 11.14 -20.38
C PRO A 149 -2.65 11.20 -20.52
N GLY A 150 -3.36 10.13 -20.17
CA GLY A 150 -4.83 10.10 -20.18
C GLY A 150 -5.45 10.92 -19.05
N GLY A 151 -4.73 11.13 -17.97
CA GLY A 151 -5.23 11.85 -16.80
C GLY A 151 -6.50 11.24 -16.18
N LEU A 152 -6.66 9.93 -16.29
CA LEU A 152 -7.85 9.21 -15.83
C LEU A 152 -7.48 8.20 -14.73
N PHE A 153 -8.37 8.05 -13.75
CA PHE A 153 -8.37 6.90 -12.86
C PHE A 153 -8.76 5.61 -13.61
N PRO A 154 -8.49 4.41 -13.05
CA PRO A 154 -8.89 3.14 -13.67
C PRO A 154 -10.39 3.01 -13.93
N ASP A 155 -11.22 3.71 -13.17
CA ASP A 155 -12.68 3.77 -13.34
C ASP A 155 -13.13 4.75 -14.44
N GLY A 156 -12.18 5.37 -15.15
CA GLY A 156 -12.42 6.32 -16.24
C GLY A 156 -12.72 7.75 -15.80
N ASN A 157 -12.73 8.03 -14.49
CA ASN A 157 -12.95 9.38 -13.99
C ASN A 157 -11.66 10.23 -14.14
N PRO A 158 -11.79 11.53 -14.49
CA PRO A 158 -10.62 12.41 -14.61
C PRO A 158 -9.90 12.64 -13.27
N ILE A 159 -8.57 12.67 -13.31
CA ILE A 159 -7.73 13.04 -12.19
C ILE A 159 -7.59 14.56 -12.17
N TYR A 160 -8.24 15.22 -11.21
CA TYR A 160 -8.24 16.68 -11.07
C TYR A 160 -7.21 17.20 -10.07
N VAL A 161 -6.58 16.32 -9.30
CA VAL A 161 -5.65 16.69 -8.23
C VAL A 161 -4.34 15.94 -8.36
N ARG A 162 -3.23 16.59 -8.01
CA ARG A 162 -1.95 15.92 -7.89
C ARG A 162 -1.94 15.02 -6.66
N PHE A 163 -1.33 13.85 -6.81
CA PHE A 163 -1.15 12.95 -5.67
C PHE A 163 0.00 13.46 -4.80
N ASN A 164 -0.24 13.48 -3.51
CA ASN A 164 0.83 13.75 -2.56
C ASN A 164 1.64 12.48 -2.32
N PRO A 165 2.96 12.58 -2.17
CA PRO A 165 3.75 11.44 -1.76
C PRO A 165 3.32 11.00 -0.36
N ILE A 166 3.18 9.70 -0.18
CA ILE A 166 2.80 9.08 1.10
C ILE A 166 3.99 8.86 2.02
N GLY A 167 5.19 8.99 1.50
CA GLY A 167 6.42 8.76 2.24
C GLY A 167 7.66 8.84 1.35
N VAL A 168 8.75 8.32 1.87
CA VAL A 168 10.03 8.21 1.16
C VAL A 168 10.57 6.78 1.21
N CYS A 169 11.21 6.38 0.12
CA CYS A 169 11.97 5.13 0.06
C CYS A 169 13.22 5.25 0.93
N VAL A 170 13.37 4.38 1.92
CA VAL A 170 14.55 4.36 2.80
C VAL A 170 15.47 3.17 2.52
N VAL A 171 14.92 2.10 1.93
CA VAL A 171 15.67 0.92 1.49
C VAL A 171 15.19 0.51 0.11
N THR A 172 16.10 0.47 -0.83
CA THR A 172 15.81 0.03 -2.20
C THR A 172 15.73 -1.50 -2.29
N PRO A 173 14.83 -2.05 -3.11
CA PRO A 173 14.74 -3.48 -3.30
C PRO A 173 16.00 -4.01 -3.98
N SER A 174 16.53 -5.10 -3.46
CA SER A 174 17.71 -5.79 -4.01
C SER A 174 17.72 -7.24 -3.54
N THR A 175 18.59 -8.06 -4.13
CA THR A 175 18.80 -9.43 -3.66
C THR A 175 19.28 -9.48 -2.21
N ASN A 176 20.08 -8.48 -1.77
CA ASN A 176 20.55 -8.37 -0.38
C ASN A 176 19.43 -8.01 0.62
N THR A 177 18.31 -7.49 0.13
CA THR A 177 17.12 -7.16 0.92
C THR A 177 15.98 -8.13 0.68
N ASN A 178 16.23 -9.30 0.07
CA ASN A 178 15.20 -10.24 -0.37
C ASN A 178 14.08 -9.57 -1.18
N ASN A 179 14.42 -8.55 -1.98
CA ASN A 179 13.51 -7.72 -2.76
C ASN A 179 12.47 -6.95 -1.91
N TYR A 180 12.74 -6.71 -0.63
CA TYR A 180 11.95 -5.76 0.14
C TYR A 180 12.32 -4.32 -0.21
N ILE A 181 11.29 -3.48 -0.31
CA ILE A 181 11.43 -2.03 -0.25
C ILE A 181 11.13 -1.56 1.17
N GLY A 182 11.94 -0.65 1.70
CA GLY A 182 11.69 0.00 2.98
C GLY A 182 11.11 1.39 2.76
N ILE A 183 10.04 1.72 3.47
CA ILE A 183 9.37 3.01 3.39
C ILE A 183 9.18 3.61 4.77
N GLN A 184 9.41 4.93 4.87
CA GLN A 184 8.95 5.76 5.96
C GLN A 184 7.78 6.60 5.47
N THR A 185 6.59 6.39 6.04
CA THR A 185 5.39 7.15 5.67
C THR A 185 5.37 8.51 6.33
N MET A 186 4.73 9.47 5.66
CA MET A 186 4.54 10.85 6.13
C MET A 186 3.05 11.23 6.20
N MET A 187 2.16 10.24 5.97
CA MET A 187 0.71 10.44 6.04
C MET A 187 0.24 10.73 7.46
#